data_0a3c46c510040a09ef9cd80b67b17293
#
_entry.id   0a3c46c510040a09ef9cd80b67b17293
#
_cell.length_a   1.000
_cell.length_b   1.000
_cell.length_c   1.000
_cell.angle_alpha   90.00
_cell.angle_beta   90.00
_cell.angle_gamma   90.00
#
_symmetry.space_group_name_H-M   'P 1'
#
loop_
_entity.id
_entity.type
_entity.pdbx_description
1 polymer ?
#
loop_
_entity_poly.entity_id
_entity_poly.type
_entity_poly.pdbx_seq_one_letter_code
_entity_poly.pdbx_strand_id
1 'polypeptide(L)'
;MDAALIRTRLKALRESHDLSQADMAQQLGLKDRQTLSDIELGDRKITAQELVNAAQIFGMSVGHLTDPLRLVGEGQFSWRQKNTIPVELDAFENKAGQWIATYRYLSRLKGEPVNSVLRRVALNEKSTFEDAQAEGEAIAQALGLGGVPAFNLANVVEDQLDTLVLHVDAVKGVSGAACQLDQLNTILINRYEPAARRAFDMAHELFHLLTWDRMPPERLDGTSKTDTTKKRIEHLAENFAAGLLMPSETIAQLVAKTPLPDEPGLPAWLAKAAATLQVSPTALMWRMVNLRLVRKAVADRILEGKAFPKPPSSKAVLPPRMSKRFVETLGWGIAQGHISVRRAASTLHITLDDMAELFKEHNIAAPFDL
;
A
#
# COMPACT_ATOMS: atom_id res chain seq x y z
N MET A 1 -2.56 -17.94 -23.47
CA MET A 1 -3.61 -17.12 -22.79
C MET A 1 -3.85 -17.76 -21.43
N ASP A 2 -3.71 -17.03 -20.35
CA ASP A 2 -3.90 -17.55 -18.98
C ASP A 2 -5.39 -17.65 -18.64
N ALA A 3 -5.95 -18.85 -18.69
CA ALA A 3 -7.37 -19.09 -18.44
C ALA A 3 -7.77 -18.75 -16.99
N ALA A 4 -6.85 -18.93 -16.01
CA ALA A 4 -7.10 -18.60 -14.62
C ALA A 4 -7.23 -17.09 -14.44
N LEU A 5 -6.36 -16.30 -15.08
CA LEU A 5 -6.44 -14.85 -15.05
C LEU A 5 -7.76 -14.34 -15.63
N ILE A 6 -8.19 -14.89 -16.77
CA ILE A 6 -9.43 -14.45 -17.43
C ILE A 6 -10.64 -14.72 -16.55
N ARG A 7 -10.76 -15.91 -15.97
CA ARG A 7 -11.91 -16.22 -15.11
C ARG A 7 -11.97 -15.33 -13.86
N THR A 8 -10.82 -15.06 -13.23
CA THR A 8 -10.74 -14.15 -12.07
C THR A 8 -11.23 -12.75 -12.44
N ARG A 9 -10.82 -12.25 -13.62
CA ARG A 9 -11.25 -10.94 -14.13
C ARG A 9 -12.74 -10.87 -14.45
N LEU A 10 -13.25 -11.90 -15.11
CA LEU A 10 -14.68 -11.96 -15.43
C LEU A 10 -15.54 -11.93 -14.16
N LYS A 11 -15.15 -12.70 -13.15
CA LYS A 11 -15.81 -12.70 -11.86
C LYS A 11 -15.71 -11.32 -11.18
N ALA A 12 -14.52 -10.74 -11.12
CA ALA A 12 -14.29 -9.43 -10.51
C ALA A 12 -15.06 -8.31 -11.22
N LEU A 13 -15.07 -8.30 -12.57
CA LEU A 13 -15.85 -7.35 -13.36
C LEU A 13 -17.35 -7.51 -13.14
N ARG A 14 -17.84 -8.75 -13.08
CA ARG A 14 -19.25 -9.02 -12.78
C ARG A 14 -19.64 -8.45 -11.41
N GLU A 15 -18.84 -8.73 -10.39
CA GLU A 15 -19.08 -8.28 -9.02
C GLU A 15 -18.99 -6.76 -8.90
N SER A 16 -18.02 -6.12 -9.56
CA SER A 16 -17.85 -4.66 -9.52
C SER A 16 -18.96 -3.89 -10.28
N HIS A 17 -19.69 -4.57 -11.14
CA HIS A 17 -20.86 -4.01 -11.86
C HIS A 17 -22.20 -4.48 -11.27
N ASP A 18 -22.19 -5.08 -10.08
CA ASP A 18 -23.36 -5.60 -9.37
C ASP A 18 -24.21 -6.58 -10.21
N LEU A 19 -23.58 -7.29 -11.17
CA LEU A 19 -24.25 -8.25 -12.03
C LEU A 19 -24.36 -9.60 -11.32
N SER A 20 -25.57 -10.18 -11.33
CA SER A 20 -25.72 -11.59 -10.93
C SER A 20 -25.11 -12.50 -12.00
N GLN A 21 -24.79 -13.75 -11.62
CA GLN A 21 -24.33 -14.75 -12.59
C GLN A 21 -25.37 -15.00 -13.70
N ALA A 22 -26.66 -14.85 -13.41
CA ALA A 22 -27.74 -15.01 -14.41
C ALA A 22 -27.74 -13.84 -15.40
N ASP A 23 -27.63 -12.61 -14.92
CA ASP A 23 -27.59 -11.42 -15.78
C ASP A 23 -26.39 -11.44 -16.71
N MET A 24 -25.20 -11.74 -16.17
CA MET A 24 -24.00 -11.80 -16.99
C MET A 24 -24.03 -12.96 -17.97
N ALA A 25 -24.57 -14.14 -17.60
CA ALA A 25 -24.73 -15.26 -18.52
C ALA A 25 -25.62 -14.89 -19.70
N GLN A 26 -26.74 -14.20 -19.46
CA GLN A 26 -27.63 -13.69 -20.50
C GLN A 26 -26.91 -12.70 -21.42
N GLN A 27 -26.19 -11.74 -20.87
CA GLN A 27 -25.45 -10.73 -21.66
C GLN A 27 -24.33 -11.36 -22.50
N LEU A 28 -23.64 -12.38 -21.98
CA LEU A 28 -22.62 -13.13 -22.73
C LEU A 28 -23.20 -14.03 -23.81
N GLY A 29 -24.51 -14.27 -23.83
CA GLY A 29 -25.16 -15.22 -24.74
C GLY A 29 -24.90 -16.68 -24.33
N LEU A 30 -24.67 -16.94 -23.05
CA LEU A 30 -24.52 -18.29 -22.53
C LEU A 30 -25.88 -18.99 -22.38
N LYS A 31 -25.85 -20.32 -22.40
CA LYS A 31 -27.06 -21.12 -22.28
C LYS A 31 -27.84 -20.87 -20.99
N ASP A 32 -27.10 -20.76 -19.88
CA ASP A 32 -27.67 -20.61 -18.54
C ASP A 32 -26.63 -20.10 -17.53
N ARG A 33 -27.11 -19.78 -16.32
CA ARG A 33 -26.27 -19.36 -15.18
C ARG A 33 -25.18 -20.39 -14.85
N GLN A 34 -25.48 -21.71 -14.95
CA GLN A 34 -24.55 -22.76 -14.59
C GLN A 34 -23.31 -22.74 -15.49
N THR A 35 -23.51 -22.46 -16.78
CA THR A 35 -22.40 -22.29 -17.73
C THR A 35 -21.43 -21.18 -17.32
N LEU A 36 -21.93 -20.06 -16.81
CA LEU A 36 -21.05 -19.01 -16.28
C LEU A 36 -20.36 -19.43 -14.97
N SER A 37 -21.10 -20.10 -14.09
CA SER A 37 -20.52 -20.64 -12.85
C SER A 37 -19.35 -21.59 -13.17
N ASP A 38 -19.50 -22.49 -14.13
CA ASP A 38 -18.46 -23.42 -14.56
C ASP A 38 -17.23 -22.68 -15.14
N ILE A 39 -17.45 -21.56 -15.84
CA ILE A 39 -16.36 -20.69 -16.32
C ILE A 39 -15.65 -20.04 -15.14
N GLU A 40 -16.36 -19.46 -14.18
CA GLU A 40 -15.78 -18.79 -13.00
C GLU A 40 -15.06 -19.78 -12.07
N LEU A 41 -15.52 -21.02 -11.95
CA LEU A 41 -14.85 -22.09 -11.20
C LEU A 41 -13.66 -22.70 -11.94
N GLY A 42 -13.66 -22.59 -13.29
CA GLY A 42 -12.60 -23.12 -14.14
C GLY A 42 -12.88 -24.53 -14.69
N ASP A 43 -14.09 -25.06 -14.48
CA ASP A 43 -14.55 -26.34 -15.00
C ASP A 43 -14.81 -26.26 -16.50
N ARG A 44 -15.07 -25.04 -17.02
CA ARG A 44 -15.22 -24.77 -18.43
C ARG A 44 -14.32 -23.59 -18.86
N LYS A 45 -13.68 -23.72 -20.02
CA LYS A 45 -12.94 -22.61 -20.65
C LYS A 45 -13.90 -21.69 -21.39
N ILE A 46 -13.66 -20.38 -21.29
CA ILE A 46 -14.35 -19.39 -22.12
C ILE A 46 -13.91 -19.52 -23.59
N THR A 47 -14.84 -19.44 -24.51
CA THR A 47 -14.55 -19.42 -25.94
C THR A 47 -14.09 -18.04 -26.42
N ALA A 48 -13.49 -17.96 -27.61
CA ALA A 48 -13.06 -16.69 -28.19
C ALA A 48 -14.24 -15.74 -28.40
N GLN A 49 -15.40 -16.23 -28.82
CA GLN A 49 -16.59 -15.41 -29.04
C GLN A 49 -17.14 -14.86 -27.71
N GLU A 50 -17.23 -15.70 -26.69
CA GLU A 50 -17.66 -15.28 -25.34
C GLU A 50 -16.72 -14.23 -24.74
N LEU A 51 -15.40 -14.34 -25.00
CA LEU A 51 -14.42 -13.35 -24.57
C LEU A 51 -14.59 -12.01 -25.30
N VAL A 52 -14.91 -12.04 -26.59
CA VAL A 52 -15.25 -10.82 -27.36
C VAL A 52 -16.52 -10.18 -26.80
N ASN A 53 -17.55 -10.98 -26.50
CA ASN A 53 -18.81 -10.49 -25.91
C ASN A 53 -18.53 -9.86 -24.53
N ALA A 54 -17.71 -10.50 -23.68
CA ALA A 54 -17.32 -9.96 -22.39
C ALA A 54 -16.61 -8.61 -22.53
N ALA A 55 -15.66 -8.51 -23.46
CA ALA A 55 -14.96 -7.24 -23.73
C ALA A 55 -15.93 -6.12 -24.16
N GLN A 56 -16.95 -6.45 -24.97
CA GLN A 56 -17.98 -5.49 -25.38
C GLN A 56 -18.87 -5.05 -24.23
N ILE A 57 -19.31 -5.99 -23.37
CA ILE A 57 -20.15 -5.70 -22.19
C ILE A 57 -19.46 -4.69 -21.27
N PHE A 58 -18.18 -4.88 -21.02
CA PHE A 58 -17.41 -4.02 -20.12
C PHE A 58 -16.72 -2.84 -20.83
N GLY A 59 -17.02 -2.58 -22.10
CA GLY A 59 -16.49 -1.44 -22.85
C GLY A 59 -14.97 -1.43 -23.02
N MET A 60 -14.34 -2.61 -23.08
CA MET A 60 -12.88 -2.74 -23.19
C MET A 60 -12.45 -3.58 -24.39
N SER A 61 -11.17 -3.52 -24.77
CA SER A 61 -10.64 -4.41 -25.80
C SER A 61 -10.33 -5.80 -25.23
N VAL A 62 -10.40 -6.83 -26.07
CA VAL A 62 -9.96 -8.19 -25.72
C VAL A 62 -8.49 -8.17 -25.25
N GLY A 63 -7.64 -7.37 -25.91
CA GLY A 63 -6.24 -7.20 -25.48
C GLY A 63 -6.12 -6.64 -24.07
N HIS A 64 -6.98 -5.68 -23.68
CA HIS A 64 -7.01 -5.16 -22.31
C HIS A 64 -7.44 -6.24 -21.32
N LEU A 65 -8.50 -6.99 -21.62
CA LEU A 65 -9.03 -8.06 -20.76
C LEU A 65 -8.02 -9.21 -20.56
N THR A 66 -7.15 -9.47 -21.55
CA THR A 66 -6.20 -10.59 -21.53
C THR A 66 -4.76 -10.22 -21.19
N ASP A 67 -4.41 -8.92 -21.11
CA ASP A 67 -3.03 -8.47 -20.84
C ASP A 67 -2.63 -8.80 -19.39
N PRO A 68 -1.66 -9.71 -19.16
CA PRO A 68 -1.26 -10.09 -17.80
C PRO A 68 -0.57 -8.96 -17.02
N LEU A 69 -0.13 -7.91 -17.71
CA LEU A 69 0.56 -6.76 -17.12
C LEU A 69 -0.40 -5.63 -16.70
N ARG A 70 -1.68 -5.94 -16.51
CA ARG A 70 -2.72 -5.00 -16.04
C ARG A 70 -3.55 -5.61 -14.93
N LEU A 71 -4.13 -4.80 -14.08
CA LEU A 71 -5.26 -5.18 -13.24
C LEU A 71 -6.56 -4.80 -13.98
N VAL A 72 -7.54 -5.66 -13.96
CA VAL A 72 -8.85 -5.46 -14.61
C VAL A 72 -9.93 -5.94 -13.64
N GLY A 73 -10.26 -5.09 -12.67
CA GLY A 73 -11.27 -5.38 -11.66
C GLY A 73 -10.81 -6.25 -10.48
N GLU A 74 -9.71 -6.99 -10.61
CA GLU A 74 -9.25 -7.90 -9.55
C GLU A 74 -8.48 -7.22 -8.41
N GLY A 75 -8.14 -5.94 -8.52
CA GLY A 75 -7.43 -5.19 -7.48
C GLY A 75 -8.36 -4.23 -6.74
N GLN A 76 -8.28 -4.24 -5.43
CA GLN A 76 -8.95 -3.23 -4.60
C GLN A 76 -7.90 -2.35 -3.95
N PHE A 77 -8.11 -1.01 -4.02
CA PHE A 77 -7.20 -0.03 -3.47
C PHE A 77 -7.84 0.74 -2.32
N SER A 78 -7.07 0.95 -1.26
CA SER A 78 -7.31 1.97 -0.25
C SER A 78 -6.36 3.13 -0.52
N TRP A 79 -6.88 4.33 -0.70
CA TRP A 79 -6.05 5.50 -0.99
C TRP A 79 -6.00 6.47 0.19
N ARG A 80 -4.80 6.73 0.71
CA ARG A 80 -4.57 7.84 1.63
C ARG A 80 -4.35 9.11 0.83
N GLN A 81 -5.42 9.89 0.63
CA GLN A 81 -5.42 11.06 -0.22
C GLN A 81 -6.06 12.29 0.45
N LYS A 82 -5.68 13.48 -0.02
CA LYS A 82 -6.30 14.75 0.39
C LYS A 82 -6.40 15.68 -0.81
N ASN A 83 -7.64 16.05 -1.16
CA ASN A 83 -7.93 16.98 -2.27
C ASN A 83 -7.35 16.56 -3.62
N THR A 84 -7.26 15.27 -3.91
CA THR A 84 -6.84 14.75 -5.21
C THR A 84 -7.99 14.85 -6.21
N ILE A 85 -7.69 15.19 -7.45
CA ILE A 85 -8.68 15.23 -8.53
C ILE A 85 -9.02 13.77 -8.92
N PRO A 86 -10.30 13.35 -8.95
CA PRO A 86 -10.68 11.96 -9.21
C PRO A 86 -10.06 11.38 -10.47
N VAL A 87 -10.05 12.11 -11.59
CA VAL A 87 -9.44 11.66 -12.86
C VAL A 87 -7.94 11.41 -12.74
N GLU A 88 -7.22 12.23 -11.96
CA GLU A 88 -5.79 12.03 -11.71
C GLU A 88 -5.55 10.80 -10.84
N LEU A 89 -6.42 10.56 -9.85
CA LEU A 89 -6.35 9.37 -9.01
C LEU A 89 -6.62 8.10 -9.83
N ASP A 90 -7.65 8.11 -10.69
CA ASP A 90 -7.97 6.99 -11.59
C ASP A 90 -6.81 6.66 -12.52
N ALA A 91 -6.19 7.70 -13.11
CA ALA A 91 -5.03 7.52 -13.97
C ALA A 91 -3.83 6.96 -13.21
N PHE A 92 -3.64 7.39 -11.97
CA PHE A 92 -2.57 6.89 -11.11
C PHE A 92 -2.84 5.46 -10.64
N GLU A 93 -4.08 5.12 -10.27
CA GLU A 93 -4.49 3.77 -9.93
C GLU A 93 -4.25 2.79 -11.08
N ASN A 94 -4.56 3.18 -12.31
CA ASN A 94 -4.28 2.38 -13.49
C ASN A 94 -2.76 2.12 -13.67
N LYS A 95 -1.90 3.12 -13.40
CA LYS A 95 -0.44 2.94 -13.44
C LYS A 95 0.03 1.98 -12.34
N ALA A 96 -0.42 2.20 -11.10
CA ALA A 96 -0.10 1.34 -9.97
C ALA A 96 -0.54 -0.11 -10.24
N GLY A 97 -1.73 -0.29 -10.80
CA GLY A 97 -2.22 -1.58 -11.22
C GLY A 97 -1.33 -2.29 -12.25
N GLN A 98 -0.72 -1.54 -13.17
CA GLN A 98 0.24 -2.11 -14.14
C GLN A 98 1.53 -2.55 -13.45
N TRP A 99 2.06 -1.79 -12.49
CA TRP A 99 3.24 -2.17 -11.73
C TRP A 99 3.00 -3.46 -10.94
N ILE A 100 1.90 -3.50 -10.19
CA ILE A 100 1.51 -4.67 -9.37
C ILE A 100 1.28 -5.91 -10.23
N ALA A 101 0.55 -5.77 -11.34
CA ALA A 101 0.29 -6.86 -12.27
C ALA A 101 1.59 -7.39 -12.92
N THR A 102 2.52 -6.50 -13.27
CA THR A 102 3.82 -6.88 -13.83
C THR A 102 4.64 -7.69 -12.84
N TYR A 103 4.72 -7.21 -11.59
CA TYR A 103 5.41 -7.96 -10.54
C TYR A 103 4.77 -9.33 -10.31
N ARG A 104 3.44 -9.41 -10.14
CA ARG A 104 2.69 -10.65 -9.97
C ARG A 104 2.95 -11.64 -11.11
N TYR A 105 2.91 -11.17 -12.35
CA TYR A 105 3.13 -11.99 -13.54
C TYR A 105 4.54 -12.56 -13.58
N LEU A 106 5.56 -11.72 -13.40
CA LEU A 106 6.96 -12.12 -13.45
C LEU A 106 7.35 -13.04 -12.29
N SER A 107 6.87 -12.77 -11.06
CA SER A 107 7.10 -13.62 -9.89
C SER A 107 6.53 -15.03 -10.09
N ARG A 108 5.34 -15.14 -10.68
CA ARG A 108 4.77 -16.45 -11.03
C ARG A 108 5.63 -17.22 -12.04
N LEU A 109 6.13 -16.53 -13.07
CA LEU A 109 7.03 -17.13 -14.07
C LEU A 109 8.37 -17.55 -13.47
N LYS A 110 8.86 -16.79 -12.50
CA LYS A 110 10.09 -17.09 -11.77
C LYS A 110 9.95 -18.30 -10.84
N GLY A 111 8.72 -18.75 -10.59
CA GLY A 111 8.44 -19.80 -9.62
C GLY A 111 8.48 -19.34 -8.16
N GLU A 112 8.40 -18.06 -7.94
CA GLU A 112 8.33 -17.39 -6.62
C GLU A 112 6.93 -16.78 -6.45
N PRO A 113 5.86 -17.59 -6.40
CA PRO A 113 4.53 -17.03 -6.22
C PRO A 113 4.45 -16.36 -4.86
N VAL A 114 3.93 -15.14 -4.85
CA VAL A 114 3.71 -14.40 -3.63
C VAL A 114 2.58 -15.06 -2.86
N ASN A 115 2.84 -15.50 -1.65
CA ASN A 115 1.85 -16.06 -0.75
C ASN A 115 1.62 -15.05 0.37
N SER A 116 0.54 -14.29 0.29
CA SER A 116 0.18 -13.36 1.35
C SER A 116 -0.06 -14.10 2.68
N VAL A 117 0.95 -14.13 3.53
CA VAL A 117 0.85 -14.65 4.91
C VAL A 117 0.57 -13.49 5.86
N LEU A 118 -0.49 -12.74 5.62
CA LEU A 118 -0.88 -11.70 6.56
C LEU A 118 -1.45 -12.33 7.83
N ARG A 119 -0.82 -12.04 8.97
CA ARG A 119 -1.37 -12.33 10.29
C ARG A 119 -2.67 -11.53 10.44
N ARG A 120 -3.80 -12.22 10.59
CA ARG A 120 -5.07 -11.54 10.86
C ARG A 120 -5.04 -10.94 12.26
N VAL A 121 -5.32 -9.64 12.35
CA VAL A 121 -5.51 -8.96 13.63
C VAL A 121 -6.97 -8.97 14.05
N ALA A 122 -7.21 -8.99 15.37
CA ALA A 122 -8.57 -9.11 15.91
C ALA A 122 -9.35 -7.79 15.93
N LEU A 123 -8.76 -6.69 15.43
CA LEU A 123 -9.39 -5.37 15.43
C LEU A 123 -10.63 -5.31 14.53
N ASN A 124 -11.59 -4.49 14.95
CA ASN A 124 -12.82 -4.19 14.22
C ASN A 124 -13.26 -2.74 14.53
N GLU A 125 -14.34 -2.30 13.90
CA GLU A 125 -14.86 -0.93 14.04
C GLU A 125 -15.23 -0.54 15.49
N LYS A 126 -15.48 -1.51 16.39
CA LYS A 126 -15.82 -1.28 17.80
C LYS A 126 -14.60 -1.29 18.72
N SER A 127 -13.43 -1.68 18.22
CA SER A 127 -12.18 -1.68 19.00
C SER A 127 -11.84 -0.29 19.50
N THR A 128 -11.20 -0.21 20.66
CA THR A 128 -10.73 1.07 21.21
C THR A 128 -9.46 1.54 20.51
N PHE A 129 -9.10 2.80 20.68
CA PHE A 129 -7.83 3.32 20.15
C PHE A 129 -6.63 2.72 20.90
N GLU A 130 -6.82 2.39 22.16
CA GLU A 130 -5.86 1.67 23.00
C GLU A 130 -5.62 0.24 22.47
N ASP A 131 -6.67 -0.47 22.03
CA ASP A 131 -6.55 -1.79 21.41
C ASP A 131 -5.74 -1.69 20.11
N ALA A 132 -5.98 -0.67 19.29
CA ALA A 132 -5.24 -0.46 18.06
C ALA A 132 -3.75 -0.15 18.33
N GLN A 133 -3.43 0.64 19.36
CA GLN A 133 -2.05 0.90 19.77
C GLN A 133 -1.37 -0.38 20.28
N ALA A 134 -2.04 -1.14 21.14
CA ALA A 134 -1.51 -2.39 21.66
C ALA A 134 -1.23 -3.42 20.56
N GLU A 135 -2.14 -3.52 19.57
CA GLU A 135 -1.92 -4.40 18.42
C GLU A 135 -0.74 -3.93 17.56
N GLY A 136 -0.58 -2.60 17.36
CA GLY A 136 0.60 -2.04 16.68
C GLY A 136 1.90 -2.41 17.40
N GLU A 137 1.97 -2.29 18.73
CA GLU A 137 3.11 -2.72 19.53
C GLU A 137 3.38 -4.23 19.40
N ALA A 138 2.32 -5.05 19.45
CA ALA A 138 2.43 -6.50 19.31
C ALA A 138 2.97 -6.90 17.93
N ILE A 139 2.55 -6.22 16.87
CA ILE A 139 3.08 -6.43 15.51
C ILE A 139 4.55 -5.98 15.43
N ALA A 140 4.91 -4.83 16.01
CA ALA A 140 6.31 -4.38 16.04
C ALA A 140 7.23 -5.40 16.72
N GLN A 141 6.78 -5.98 17.82
CA GLN A 141 7.49 -7.04 18.54
C GLN A 141 7.57 -8.33 17.71
N ALA A 142 6.46 -8.79 17.16
CA ALA A 142 6.39 -10.02 16.37
C ALA A 142 7.27 -9.97 15.12
N LEU A 143 7.39 -8.79 14.49
CA LEU A 143 8.24 -8.55 13.33
C LEU A 143 9.70 -8.24 13.69
N GLY A 144 10.03 -8.12 14.98
CA GLY A 144 11.39 -7.83 15.42
C GLY A 144 11.93 -6.47 14.96
N LEU A 145 11.07 -5.42 14.90
CA LEU A 145 11.45 -4.11 14.36
C LEU A 145 12.48 -3.35 15.19
N GLY A 146 12.73 -3.78 16.42
CA GLY A 146 13.76 -3.21 17.31
C GLY A 146 13.40 -1.84 17.88
N GLY A 147 14.43 -1.09 18.31
CA GLY A 147 14.23 0.19 19.00
C GLY A 147 13.88 1.38 18.11
N VAL A 148 14.01 1.26 16.79
CA VAL A 148 13.62 2.28 15.79
C VAL A 148 12.83 1.59 14.65
N PRO A 149 11.56 1.23 14.90
CA PRO A 149 10.75 0.49 13.92
C PRO A 149 10.70 1.13 12.54
N ALA A 150 10.66 2.46 12.47
CA ALA A 150 10.61 3.22 11.21
C ALA A 150 11.80 2.92 10.28
N PHE A 151 12.95 2.49 10.82
CA PHE A 151 14.16 2.27 10.02
C PHE A 151 14.06 1.04 9.12
N ASN A 152 13.49 -0.06 9.62
CA ASN A 152 13.46 -1.35 8.92
C ASN A 152 12.07 -1.76 8.44
N LEU A 153 11.03 -0.99 8.71
CA LEU A 153 9.65 -1.39 8.48
C LEU A 153 9.41 -1.88 7.04
N ALA A 154 9.89 -1.15 6.04
CA ALA A 154 9.68 -1.50 4.64
C ALA A 154 10.26 -2.87 4.28
N ASN A 155 11.53 -3.09 4.63
CA ASN A 155 12.23 -4.35 4.33
C ASN A 155 11.58 -5.52 5.07
N VAL A 156 11.27 -5.34 6.35
CA VAL A 156 10.67 -6.39 7.19
C VAL A 156 9.28 -6.77 6.68
N VAL A 157 8.48 -5.79 6.24
CA VAL A 157 7.15 -6.04 5.66
C VAL A 157 7.27 -6.78 4.31
N GLU A 158 8.23 -6.43 3.45
CA GLU A 158 8.51 -7.19 2.23
C GLU A 158 8.96 -8.63 2.54
N ASP A 159 9.90 -8.79 3.46
CA ASP A 159 10.57 -10.08 3.69
C ASP A 159 9.72 -11.06 4.52
N GLN A 160 9.02 -10.58 5.55
CA GLN A 160 8.31 -11.44 6.49
C GLN A 160 6.81 -11.54 6.23
N LEU A 161 6.20 -10.54 5.60
CA LEU A 161 4.76 -10.55 5.28
C LEU A 161 4.49 -10.76 3.80
N ASP A 162 5.53 -10.98 3.01
CA ASP A 162 5.47 -11.16 1.55
C ASP A 162 4.61 -10.07 0.86
N THR A 163 4.71 -8.84 1.38
CA THR A 163 3.96 -7.67 0.93
C THR A 163 4.86 -6.77 0.11
N LEU A 164 4.54 -6.52 -1.14
CA LEU A 164 5.32 -5.65 -2.02
C LEU A 164 5.24 -4.20 -1.54
N VAL A 165 6.39 -3.55 -1.29
CA VAL A 165 6.44 -2.15 -0.85
C VAL A 165 7.07 -1.29 -1.93
N LEU A 166 6.28 -0.42 -2.57
CA LEU A 166 6.73 0.42 -3.67
C LEU A 166 6.83 1.89 -3.26
N HIS A 167 8.03 2.46 -3.36
CA HIS A 167 8.22 3.90 -3.29
C HIS A 167 7.98 4.51 -4.68
N VAL A 168 6.96 5.37 -4.79
CA VAL A 168 6.47 5.84 -6.09
C VAL A 168 6.44 7.36 -6.18
N ASP A 169 6.52 7.87 -7.40
CA ASP A 169 6.26 9.27 -7.71
C ASP A 169 4.73 9.44 -7.82
N ALA A 170 4.10 9.69 -6.66
CA ALA A 170 2.65 9.82 -6.59
C ALA A 170 2.16 11.20 -7.06
N VAL A 171 0.89 11.25 -7.48
CA VAL A 171 0.22 12.50 -7.81
C VAL A 171 0.01 13.35 -6.57
N LYS A 172 -0.14 14.66 -6.76
CA LYS A 172 -0.33 15.62 -5.66
C LYS A 172 -1.55 15.22 -4.81
N GLY A 173 -1.35 15.22 -3.50
CA GLY A 173 -2.40 14.88 -2.54
C GLY A 173 -2.48 13.39 -2.18
N VAL A 174 -1.76 12.50 -2.86
CA VAL A 174 -1.65 11.08 -2.50
C VAL A 174 -0.39 10.89 -1.66
N SER A 175 -0.55 10.35 -0.45
CA SER A 175 0.55 10.00 0.47
C SER A 175 0.91 8.53 0.39
N GLY A 176 -0.08 7.65 0.23
CA GLY A 176 0.11 6.21 0.14
C GLY A 176 -1.15 5.49 -0.30
N ALA A 177 -1.04 4.19 -0.47
CA ALA A 177 -2.16 3.29 -0.70
C ALA A 177 -1.81 1.87 -0.28
N ALA A 178 -2.83 1.13 0.15
CA ALA A 178 -2.79 -0.32 0.21
C ALA A 178 -3.55 -0.91 -0.98
N CYS A 179 -3.06 -2.02 -1.52
CA CYS A 179 -3.76 -2.80 -2.53
C CYS A 179 -3.75 -4.28 -2.14
N GLN A 180 -4.92 -4.89 -2.14
CA GLN A 180 -5.07 -6.32 -1.92
C GLN A 180 -5.47 -7.04 -3.20
N LEU A 181 -4.75 -8.11 -3.50
CA LEU A 181 -5.09 -9.14 -4.49
C LEU A 181 -5.16 -10.48 -3.77
N ASP A 182 -5.78 -11.50 -4.39
CA ASP A 182 -5.91 -12.84 -3.80
C ASP A 182 -4.58 -13.42 -3.27
N GLN A 183 -3.46 -13.13 -3.94
CA GLN A 183 -2.15 -13.70 -3.61
C GLN A 183 -1.05 -12.67 -3.42
N LEU A 184 -1.32 -11.38 -3.55
CA LEU A 184 -0.31 -10.31 -3.44
C LEU A 184 -0.89 -9.11 -2.73
N ASN A 185 -0.29 -8.75 -1.60
CA ASN A 185 -0.52 -7.47 -0.96
C ASN A 185 0.54 -6.46 -1.40
N THR A 186 0.14 -5.21 -1.56
CA THR A 186 1.05 -4.15 -1.95
C THR A 186 0.78 -2.89 -1.12
N ILE A 187 1.85 -2.23 -0.71
CA ILE A 187 1.82 -0.88 -0.13
C ILE A 187 2.55 0.06 -1.07
N LEU A 188 1.89 1.15 -1.44
CA LEU A 188 2.45 2.23 -2.25
C LEU A 188 2.71 3.43 -1.33
N ILE A 189 3.92 4.00 -1.37
CA ILE A 189 4.30 5.16 -0.56
C ILE A 189 4.85 6.26 -1.45
N ASN A 190 4.31 7.47 -1.30
CA ASN A 190 4.82 8.64 -2.00
C ASN A 190 6.25 8.95 -1.53
N ARG A 191 7.23 8.80 -2.41
CA ARG A 191 8.65 9.00 -2.06
C ARG A 191 9.02 10.45 -1.79
N TYR A 192 8.19 11.41 -2.21
CA TYR A 192 8.41 12.83 -1.95
C TYR A 192 7.98 13.28 -0.55
N GLU A 193 7.23 12.46 0.17
CA GLU A 193 6.92 12.75 1.57
C GLU A 193 8.18 12.68 2.45
N PRO A 194 8.24 13.47 3.53
CA PRO A 194 9.34 13.37 4.51
C PRO A 194 9.48 11.94 5.07
N ALA A 195 10.69 11.50 5.40
CA ALA A 195 10.95 10.13 5.86
C ALA A 195 10.04 9.68 7.01
N ALA A 196 9.87 10.54 8.03
CA ALA A 196 8.98 10.26 9.16
C ALA A 196 7.51 10.11 8.72
N ARG A 197 7.09 10.85 7.68
CA ARG A 197 5.74 10.74 7.12
C ARG A 197 5.59 9.45 6.35
N ARG A 198 6.57 9.08 5.51
CA ARG A 198 6.57 7.81 4.77
C ARG A 198 6.46 6.60 5.69
N ALA A 199 7.22 6.60 6.81
CA ALA A 199 7.16 5.52 7.79
C ALA A 199 5.76 5.44 8.44
N PHE A 200 5.17 6.59 8.77
CA PHE A 200 3.84 6.64 9.35
C PHE A 200 2.75 6.18 8.37
N ASP A 201 2.81 6.67 7.12
CA ASP A 201 1.85 6.28 6.08
C ASP A 201 1.98 4.79 5.78
N MET A 202 3.20 4.24 5.75
CA MET A 202 3.40 2.81 5.58
C MET A 202 2.80 1.96 6.71
N ALA A 203 2.98 2.37 7.96
CA ALA A 203 2.38 1.69 9.11
C ALA A 203 0.85 1.78 9.08
N HIS A 204 0.32 2.90 8.61
CA HIS A 204 -1.11 3.13 8.41
C HIS A 204 -1.68 2.20 7.30
N GLU A 205 -1.02 2.13 6.15
CA GLU A 205 -1.45 1.23 5.05
C GLU A 205 -1.33 -0.25 5.44
N LEU A 206 -0.34 -0.59 6.26
CA LEU A 206 -0.23 -1.95 6.82
C LEU A 206 -1.44 -2.30 7.69
N PHE A 207 -1.97 -1.37 8.50
CA PHE A 207 -3.20 -1.60 9.23
C PHE A 207 -4.36 -1.98 8.31
N HIS A 208 -4.55 -1.26 7.21
CA HIS A 208 -5.60 -1.58 6.25
C HIS A 208 -5.45 -2.99 5.68
N LEU A 209 -4.25 -3.42 5.32
CA LEU A 209 -4.00 -4.79 4.85
C LEU A 209 -4.31 -5.83 5.92
N LEU A 210 -3.90 -5.60 7.17
CA LEU A 210 -4.11 -6.54 8.29
C LEU A 210 -5.58 -6.67 8.72
N THR A 211 -6.39 -5.67 8.42
CA THR A 211 -7.82 -5.59 8.82
C THR A 211 -8.77 -5.71 7.63
N TRP A 212 -8.30 -5.94 6.41
CA TRP A 212 -9.06 -5.87 5.17
C TRP A 212 -10.37 -6.66 5.19
N ASP A 213 -10.34 -7.90 5.66
CA ASP A 213 -11.52 -8.77 5.71
C ASP A 213 -12.62 -8.26 6.68
N ARG A 214 -12.23 -7.50 7.70
CA ARG A 214 -13.14 -7.02 8.76
C ARG A 214 -13.56 -5.58 8.58
N MET A 215 -12.66 -4.78 8.06
CA MET A 215 -12.82 -3.34 7.81
C MET A 215 -12.30 -3.03 6.40
N PRO A 216 -12.95 -3.57 5.34
CA PRO A 216 -12.51 -3.31 3.98
C PRO A 216 -12.49 -1.80 3.74
N PRO A 217 -11.38 -1.25 3.24
CA PRO A 217 -11.32 0.16 2.93
C PRO A 217 -12.24 0.44 1.73
N GLU A 218 -13.07 1.45 1.87
CA GLU A 218 -13.81 1.97 0.73
C GLU A 218 -12.98 3.03 0.03
N ARG A 219 -13.07 3.07 -1.30
CA ARG A 219 -12.49 4.15 -2.08
C ARG A 219 -13.03 5.48 -1.55
N LEU A 220 -12.16 6.34 -1.03
CA LEU A 220 -12.52 7.66 -0.53
C LEU A 220 -12.83 8.60 -1.71
N ASP A 221 -13.95 8.36 -2.39
CA ASP A 221 -14.52 9.37 -3.26
C ASP A 221 -15.01 10.51 -2.36
N GLY A 222 -14.42 11.70 -2.51
CA GLY A 222 -14.57 12.86 -1.60
C GLY A 222 -15.99 13.43 -1.43
N THR A 223 -17.02 12.65 -1.64
CA THR A 223 -18.43 13.01 -1.60
C THR A 223 -19.22 12.47 -0.40
N SER A 224 -18.68 11.53 0.36
CA SER A 224 -19.39 11.03 1.56
C SER A 224 -19.13 11.92 2.77
N LYS A 225 -20.00 12.88 3.01
CA LYS A 225 -19.92 13.89 4.08
C LYS A 225 -20.19 13.38 5.51
N THR A 226 -20.53 12.13 5.75
CA THR A 226 -21.11 11.72 7.05
C THR A 226 -20.78 10.33 7.55
N ASP A 227 -19.80 9.62 7.02
CA ASP A 227 -19.50 8.32 7.57
C ASP A 227 -18.56 8.43 8.78
N THR A 228 -19.18 8.44 9.98
CA THR A 228 -18.47 8.42 11.26
C THR A 228 -17.65 7.15 11.43
N THR A 229 -18.09 6.03 10.82
CA THR A 229 -17.40 4.74 10.83
C THR A 229 -16.09 4.81 10.08
N LYS A 230 -16.08 5.40 8.86
CA LYS A 230 -14.86 5.60 8.08
C LYS A 230 -13.84 6.43 8.84
N LYS A 231 -14.25 7.56 9.41
CA LYS A 231 -13.35 8.38 10.25
C LYS A 231 -12.80 7.63 11.44
N ARG A 232 -13.62 6.73 12.02
CA ARG A 232 -13.17 5.91 13.13
C ARG A 232 -12.13 4.89 12.70
N ILE A 233 -12.30 4.22 11.56
CA ILE A 233 -11.32 3.29 10.99
C ILE A 233 -9.99 4.00 10.74
N GLU A 234 -10.01 5.21 10.14
CA GLU A 234 -8.82 6.02 9.94
C GLU A 234 -8.11 6.36 11.25
N HIS A 235 -8.86 6.71 12.30
CA HIS A 235 -8.28 6.95 13.62
C HIS A 235 -7.73 5.67 14.26
N LEU A 236 -8.34 4.49 14.02
CA LEU A 236 -7.76 3.22 14.46
C LEU A 236 -6.43 2.96 13.74
N ALA A 237 -6.36 3.20 12.43
CA ALA A 237 -5.13 3.07 11.64
C ALA A 237 -4.02 4.02 12.13
N GLU A 238 -4.36 5.28 12.46
CA GLU A 238 -3.43 6.25 13.02
C GLU A 238 -2.89 5.82 14.40
N ASN A 239 -3.76 5.26 15.25
CA ASN A 239 -3.36 4.77 16.57
C ASN A 239 -2.53 3.48 16.47
N PHE A 240 -2.88 2.57 15.58
CA PHE A 240 -2.06 1.40 15.26
C PHE A 240 -0.68 1.81 14.78
N ALA A 241 -0.58 2.74 13.83
CA ALA A 241 0.68 3.25 13.31
C ALA A 241 1.55 3.88 14.41
N ALA A 242 0.93 4.63 15.33
CA ALA A 242 1.62 5.21 16.48
C ALA A 242 2.16 4.12 17.44
N GLY A 243 1.39 3.07 17.72
CA GLY A 243 1.84 1.93 18.53
C GLY A 243 2.99 1.16 17.88
N LEU A 244 2.87 0.87 16.58
CA LEU A 244 3.85 0.12 15.81
C LEU A 244 5.20 0.86 15.71
N LEU A 245 5.17 2.16 15.42
CA LEU A 245 6.39 2.95 15.24
C LEU A 245 7.03 3.40 16.56
N MET A 246 6.23 3.50 17.60
CA MET A 246 6.66 4.00 18.93
C MET A 246 6.14 3.09 20.04
N PRO A 247 6.62 1.82 20.14
CA PRO A 247 6.24 0.93 21.22
C PRO A 247 6.45 1.56 22.60
N SER A 248 5.57 1.29 23.54
CA SER A 248 5.63 1.84 24.89
C SER A 248 6.96 1.57 25.59
N GLU A 249 7.52 0.39 25.41
CA GLU A 249 8.84 0.03 25.94
C GLU A 249 9.95 0.89 25.35
N THR A 250 9.93 1.14 24.03
CA THR A 250 10.90 2.03 23.36
C THR A 250 10.85 3.44 23.92
N ILE A 251 9.63 3.97 24.14
CA ILE A 251 9.45 5.30 24.73
C ILE A 251 9.94 5.31 26.19
N ALA A 252 9.64 4.27 26.97
CA ALA A 252 10.12 4.17 28.35
C ALA A 252 11.66 4.15 28.43
N GLN A 253 12.32 3.38 27.57
CA GLN A 253 13.78 3.35 27.48
C GLN A 253 14.37 4.71 27.05
N LEU A 254 13.73 5.41 26.13
CA LEU A 254 14.14 6.73 25.68
C LEU A 254 14.06 7.75 26.82
N VAL A 255 12.95 7.77 27.57
CA VAL A 255 12.75 8.67 28.72
C VAL A 255 13.71 8.31 29.86
N ALA A 256 14.00 7.05 30.10
CA ALA A 256 14.97 6.64 31.10
C ALA A 256 16.41 7.10 30.78
N LYS A 257 16.78 7.09 29.49
CA LYS A 257 18.10 7.57 29.02
C LYS A 257 18.19 9.09 28.97
N THR A 258 17.09 9.74 28.63
CA THR A 258 17.00 11.19 28.46
C THR A 258 15.72 11.69 29.13
N PRO A 259 15.76 12.01 30.43
CA PRO A 259 14.58 12.44 31.18
C PRO A 259 13.86 13.63 30.53
N LEU A 260 12.53 13.65 30.71
CA LEU A 260 11.72 14.76 30.21
C LEU A 260 12.10 16.07 30.90
N PRO A 261 12.36 17.13 30.15
CA PRO A 261 12.61 18.45 30.70
C PRO A 261 11.30 19.10 31.15
N ASP A 262 11.43 20.26 31.82
CA ASP A 262 10.30 21.14 32.05
C ASP A 262 9.64 21.61 30.76
N GLU A 263 8.42 22.10 30.86
CA GLU A 263 7.56 22.48 29.70
C GLU A 263 8.27 23.38 28.67
N PRO A 264 9.06 24.38 29.01
CA PRO A 264 9.78 25.22 28.05
C PRO A 264 10.79 24.45 27.20
N GLY A 265 11.42 23.41 27.75
CA GLY A 265 12.41 22.58 27.07
C GLY A 265 11.81 21.42 26.24
N LEU A 266 10.54 21.12 26.45
CA LEU A 266 9.87 19.95 25.87
C LEU A 266 9.83 19.95 24.33
N PRO A 267 9.58 21.08 23.62
CA PRO A 267 9.58 21.09 22.14
C PRO A 267 10.94 20.70 21.54
N ALA A 268 12.04 21.18 22.11
CA ALA A 268 13.39 20.84 21.64
C ALA A 268 13.73 19.38 21.94
N TRP A 269 13.35 18.87 23.09
CA TRP A 269 13.50 17.46 23.46
C TRP A 269 12.71 16.56 22.51
N LEU A 270 11.43 16.89 22.25
CA LEU A 270 10.58 16.13 21.32
C LEU A 270 11.17 16.11 19.90
N ALA A 271 11.68 17.23 19.42
CA ALA A 271 12.29 17.30 18.09
C ALA A 271 13.53 16.38 17.99
N LYS A 272 14.38 16.36 19.01
CA LYS A 272 15.57 15.49 19.06
C LYS A 272 15.19 14.01 19.19
N ALA A 273 14.27 13.69 20.07
CA ALA A 273 13.78 12.35 20.32
C ALA A 273 13.07 11.79 19.07
N ALA A 274 12.23 12.57 18.43
CA ALA A 274 11.53 12.20 17.19
C ALA A 274 12.52 11.93 16.05
N ALA A 275 13.58 12.72 15.92
CA ALA A 275 14.64 12.48 14.94
C ALA A 275 15.34 11.14 15.18
N THR A 276 15.61 10.77 16.45
CA THR A 276 16.19 9.48 16.81
C THR A 276 15.27 8.31 16.44
N LEU A 277 13.97 8.45 16.65
CA LEU A 277 12.96 7.44 16.35
C LEU A 277 12.49 7.47 14.87
N GLN A 278 12.97 8.43 14.07
CA GLN A 278 12.56 8.66 12.69
C GLN A 278 11.04 8.86 12.54
N VAL A 279 10.42 9.54 13.49
CA VAL A 279 9.01 9.93 13.49
C VAL A 279 8.86 11.45 13.52
N SER A 280 7.64 11.97 13.34
CA SER A 280 7.42 13.41 13.50
C SER A 280 7.33 13.81 14.98
N PRO A 281 7.80 15.03 15.35
CA PRO A 281 7.65 15.53 16.72
C PRO A 281 6.20 15.56 17.20
N THR A 282 5.27 15.86 16.30
CA THR A 282 3.84 15.85 16.59
C THR A 282 3.31 14.44 16.89
N ALA A 283 3.71 13.44 16.09
CA ALA A 283 3.32 12.06 16.33
C ALA A 283 3.87 11.55 17.69
N LEU A 284 5.15 11.82 17.97
CA LEU A 284 5.75 11.48 19.27
C LEU A 284 5.03 12.16 20.43
N MET A 285 4.72 13.44 20.31
CA MET A 285 4.01 14.18 21.35
C MET A 285 2.64 13.55 21.65
N TRP A 286 1.84 13.22 20.64
CA TRP A 286 0.54 12.56 20.83
C TRP A 286 0.70 11.15 21.40
N ARG A 287 1.75 10.44 20.99
CA ARG A 287 2.06 9.14 21.62
C ARG A 287 2.35 9.27 23.10
N MET A 288 3.12 10.28 23.50
CA MET A 288 3.42 10.53 24.91
C MET A 288 2.18 10.99 25.71
N VAL A 289 1.26 11.71 25.08
CA VAL A 289 -0.06 12.01 25.69
C VAL A 289 -0.84 10.71 25.94
N ASN A 290 -0.90 9.82 24.96
CA ASN A 290 -1.60 8.53 25.07
C ASN A 290 -0.98 7.65 26.16
N LEU A 291 0.36 7.70 26.31
CA LEU A 291 1.10 7.01 27.38
C LEU A 291 1.05 7.75 28.74
N ARG A 292 0.31 8.87 28.84
CA ARG A 292 0.15 9.72 30.05
C ARG A 292 1.48 10.31 30.57
N LEU A 293 2.50 10.41 29.73
CA LEU A 293 3.79 11.01 30.04
C LEU A 293 3.75 12.55 29.88
N VAL A 294 2.86 13.04 29.02
CA VAL A 294 2.62 14.48 28.78
C VAL A 294 1.13 14.76 28.91
N ARG A 295 0.75 15.83 29.59
CA ARG A 295 -0.65 16.25 29.71
C ARG A 295 -1.15 16.83 28.39
N LYS A 296 -2.38 16.50 27.99
CA LYS A 296 -3.00 17.01 26.76
C LYS A 296 -2.96 18.53 26.65
N ALA A 297 -3.25 19.25 27.74
CA ALA A 297 -3.20 20.72 27.76
C ALA A 297 -1.82 21.29 27.43
N VAL A 298 -0.72 20.58 27.75
CA VAL A 298 0.65 20.97 27.37
C VAL A 298 0.86 20.74 25.87
N ALA A 299 0.40 19.60 25.37
CA ALA A 299 0.50 19.29 23.94
C ALA A 299 -0.26 20.31 23.09
N ASP A 300 -1.49 20.67 23.47
CA ASP A 300 -2.30 21.67 22.76
C ASP A 300 -1.58 23.02 22.70
N ARG A 301 -1.01 23.52 23.82
CA ARG A 301 -0.24 24.77 23.84
C ARG A 301 1.00 24.74 22.93
N ILE A 302 1.73 23.64 22.91
CA ILE A 302 2.92 23.47 22.05
C ILE A 302 2.52 23.52 20.57
N LEU A 303 1.41 22.89 20.19
CA LEU A 303 0.91 22.90 18.82
C LEU A 303 0.39 24.26 18.38
N GLU A 304 -0.41 24.92 19.22
CA GLU A 304 -0.92 26.27 18.96
C GLU A 304 0.22 27.28 18.80
N GLY A 305 1.25 27.17 19.65
CA GLY A 305 2.45 28.02 19.60
C GLY A 305 3.39 27.69 18.42
N LYS A 306 3.12 26.65 17.61
CA LYS A 306 4.03 26.16 16.55
C LYS A 306 5.48 26.02 17.02
N ALA A 307 5.66 25.55 18.25
CA ALA A 307 6.92 25.62 19.01
C ALA A 307 8.00 24.63 18.55
N PHE A 308 7.73 23.76 17.58
CA PHE A 308 8.77 22.84 17.10
C PHE A 308 9.80 23.57 16.25
N PRO A 309 11.11 23.37 16.55
CA PRO A 309 12.17 23.90 15.72
C PRO A 309 12.04 23.33 14.30
N LYS A 310 12.25 24.18 13.30
CA LYS A 310 12.31 23.70 11.90
C LYS A 310 13.49 22.74 11.77
N PRO A 311 13.30 21.59 11.15
CA PRO A 311 14.43 20.70 10.86
C PRO A 311 15.45 21.44 9.99
N PRO A 312 16.75 21.15 10.14
CA PRO A 312 17.77 21.72 9.26
C PRO A 312 17.42 21.38 7.81
N SER A 313 17.61 22.34 6.91
CA SER A 313 17.35 22.19 5.46
C SER A 313 18.41 21.29 4.81
N SER A 314 18.45 20.02 5.18
CA SER A 314 19.17 19.01 4.39
C SER A 314 18.29 18.63 3.19
N LYS A 315 18.86 18.56 2.00
CA LYS A 315 18.17 17.92 0.87
C LYS A 315 17.83 16.51 1.30
N ALA A 316 16.55 16.24 1.53
CA ALA A 316 16.10 14.90 1.88
C ALA A 316 16.51 13.95 0.76
N VAL A 317 17.29 12.93 1.10
CA VAL A 317 17.62 11.85 0.15
C VAL A 317 16.32 11.11 -0.10
N LEU A 318 15.87 11.12 -1.35
CA LEU A 318 14.70 10.36 -1.76
C LEU A 318 15.04 8.86 -1.75
N PRO A 319 14.13 8.00 -1.29
CA PRO A 319 14.34 6.57 -1.46
C PRO A 319 14.35 6.20 -2.94
N PRO A 320 15.05 5.13 -3.34
CA PRO A 320 14.96 4.60 -4.68
C PRO A 320 13.51 4.38 -5.13
N ARG A 321 13.22 4.53 -6.41
CA ARG A 321 11.91 4.22 -6.99
C ARG A 321 11.65 2.71 -6.92
N MET A 322 10.42 2.33 -6.71
CA MET A 322 9.98 0.94 -6.53
C MET A 322 10.66 0.29 -5.30
N SER A 323 10.71 -1.04 -5.24
CA SER A 323 11.54 -1.77 -4.28
C SER A 323 12.66 -2.53 -4.99
N LYS A 324 13.67 -2.92 -4.25
CA LYS A 324 14.76 -3.75 -4.78
C LYS A 324 14.22 -5.07 -5.34
N ARG A 325 13.33 -5.72 -4.61
CA ARG A 325 12.64 -6.96 -4.98
C ARG A 325 11.89 -6.82 -6.32
N PHE A 326 11.19 -5.70 -6.52
CA PHE A 326 10.50 -5.39 -7.78
C PHE A 326 11.50 -5.28 -8.93
N VAL A 327 12.56 -4.50 -8.76
CA VAL A 327 13.56 -4.25 -9.82
C VAL A 327 14.35 -5.50 -10.17
N GLU A 328 14.71 -6.33 -9.19
CA GLU A 328 15.33 -7.65 -9.41
C GLU A 328 14.43 -8.59 -10.22
N THR A 329 13.13 -8.64 -9.87
CA THR A 329 12.16 -9.46 -10.59
C THR A 329 11.94 -8.96 -12.03
N LEU A 330 11.89 -7.64 -12.22
CA LEU A 330 11.79 -7.02 -13.53
C LEU A 330 13.02 -7.32 -14.38
N GLY A 331 14.21 -7.17 -13.80
CA GLY A 331 15.49 -7.47 -14.45
C GLY A 331 15.60 -8.93 -14.90
N TRP A 332 15.18 -9.85 -14.02
CA TRP A 332 15.08 -11.26 -14.37
C TRP A 332 14.11 -11.48 -15.54
N GLY A 333 12.95 -10.87 -15.51
CA GLY A 333 11.96 -11.00 -16.59
C GLY A 333 12.44 -10.50 -17.94
N ILE A 334 13.22 -9.40 -17.94
CA ILE A 334 13.86 -8.86 -19.16
C ILE A 334 14.96 -9.82 -19.63
N ALA A 335 15.86 -10.26 -18.75
CA ALA A 335 16.97 -11.16 -19.10
C ALA A 335 16.48 -12.52 -19.64
N GLN A 336 15.36 -13.03 -19.16
CA GLN A 336 14.74 -14.28 -19.63
C GLN A 336 13.84 -14.08 -20.88
N GLY A 337 13.68 -12.85 -21.38
CA GLY A 337 12.83 -12.53 -22.53
C GLY A 337 11.31 -12.63 -22.28
N HIS A 338 10.88 -12.68 -21.01
CA HIS A 338 9.46 -12.68 -20.65
C HIS A 338 8.78 -11.32 -20.87
N ILE A 339 9.55 -10.26 -20.82
CA ILE A 339 9.13 -8.89 -21.14
C ILE A 339 10.27 -8.16 -21.86
N SER A 340 9.96 -7.45 -22.94
CA SER A 340 10.98 -6.61 -23.59
C SER A 340 11.25 -5.33 -22.79
N VAL A 341 12.43 -4.75 -22.89
CA VAL A 341 12.81 -3.47 -22.25
C VAL A 341 11.79 -2.37 -22.59
N ARG A 342 11.39 -2.26 -23.87
CA ARG A 342 10.39 -1.28 -24.31
C ARG A 342 9.03 -1.51 -23.66
N ARG A 343 8.60 -2.76 -23.54
CA ARG A 343 7.33 -3.08 -22.87
C ARG A 343 7.40 -2.78 -21.37
N ALA A 344 8.52 -3.10 -20.72
CA ALA A 344 8.76 -2.78 -19.32
C ALA A 344 8.74 -1.24 -19.09
N ALA A 345 9.46 -0.46 -19.90
CA ALA A 345 9.47 1.00 -19.82
C ALA A 345 8.07 1.59 -20.03
N SER A 346 7.34 1.10 -21.04
CA SER A 346 5.94 1.51 -21.29
C SER A 346 5.01 1.18 -20.12
N THR A 347 5.18 0.02 -19.49
CA THR A 347 4.36 -0.41 -18.34
C THR A 347 4.67 0.40 -17.09
N LEU A 348 5.93 0.79 -16.90
CA LEU A 348 6.35 1.66 -15.81
C LEU A 348 6.07 3.15 -16.08
N HIS A 349 5.66 3.50 -17.31
CA HIS A 349 5.47 4.88 -17.77
C HIS A 349 6.73 5.75 -17.63
N ILE A 350 7.89 5.18 -17.97
CA ILE A 350 9.19 5.85 -17.94
C ILE A 350 9.91 5.71 -19.28
N THR A 351 10.94 6.52 -19.50
CA THR A 351 11.81 6.40 -20.65
C THR A 351 12.80 5.23 -20.52
N LEU A 352 13.52 4.89 -21.58
CA LEU A 352 14.58 3.87 -21.50
C LEU A 352 15.75 4.33 -20.63
N ASP A 353 16.10 5.61 -20.68
CA ASP A 353 17.12 6.21 -19.82
C ASP A 353 16.72 6.14 -18.35
N ASP A 354 15.45 6.46 -18.02
CA ASP A 354 14.92 6.32 -16.66
C ASP A 354 14.89 4.86 -16.21
N MET A 355 14.73 3.90 -17.13
CA MET A 355 14.81 2.48 -16.81
C MET A 355 16.23 2.09 -16.38
N ALA A 356 17.27 2.56 -17.09
CA ALA A 356 18.65 2.33 -16.68
C ALA A 356 18.96 2.97 -15.32
N GLU A 357 18.47 4.20 -15.08
CA GLU A 357 18.63 4.86 -13.78
C GLU A 357 17.89 4.11 -12.65
N LEU A 358 16.71 3.55 -12.93
CA LEU A 358 15.98 2.71 -11.96
C LEU A 358 16.83 1.53 -11.47
N PHE A 359 17.50 0.81 -12.37
CA PHE A 359 18.40 -0.28 -11.98
C PHE A 359 19.59 0.22 -11.17
N LYS A 360 20.16 1.35 -11.57
CA LYS A 360 21.29 1.98 -10.89
C LYS A 360 20.94 2.48 -9.48
N GLU A 361 19.72 3.04 -9.27
CA GLU A 361 19.22 3.44 -7.94
C GLU A 361 19.29 2.28 -6.94
N HIS A 362 19.16 1.03 -7.41
CA HIS A 362 19.20 -0.18 -6.60
C HIS A 362 20.55 -0.91 -6.60
N ASN A 363 21.57 -0.36 -7.27
CA ASN A 363 22.87 -1.03 -7.48
C ASN A 363 22.73 -2.39 -8.18
N ILE A 364 21.82 -2.50 -9.15
CA ILE A 364 21.57 -3.68 -9.98
C ILE A 364 22.06 -3.37 -11.40
N ALA A 365 22.81 -4.30 -12.01
CA ALA A 365 23.20 -4.17 -13.41
C ALA A 365 21.94 -4.27 -14.30
N ALA A 366 21.76 -3.31 -15.21
CA ALA A 366 20.68 -3.38 -16.18
C ALA A 366 20.92 -4.57 -17.13
N PRO A 367 19.88 -5.41 -17.40
CA PRO A 367 20.02 -6.56 -18.28
C PRO A 367 19.91 -6.19 -19.78
N PHE A 368 20.29 -4.99 -20.14
CA PHE A 368 20.24 -4.45 -21.52
C PHE A 368 21.25 -3.33 -21.68
N ASP A 369 21.68 -3.13 -22.93
CA ASP A 369 22.48 -1.98 -23.36
C ASP A 369 21.57 -0.93 -24.01
N LEU A 370 21.86 0.36 -23.78
CA LEU A 370 21.17 1.51 -24.37
C LEU A 370 21.94 2.03 -25.58
#